data_d5925bfe50435481b4a4c7fa07c05b8e
#
_entry.id   d5925bfe50435481b4a4c7fa07c05b8e
#
_cell.length_a   1.000
_cell.length_b   1.000
_cell.length_c   1.000
_cell.angle_alpha   90.00
_cell.angle_beta   90.00
_cell.angle_gamma   90.00
#
_symmetry.space_group_name_H-M   'P 1'
#
loop_
_entity.id
_entity.type
_entity.pdbx_description
1 polymer ?
#
loop_
_entity_poly.entity_id
_entity_poly.type
_entity_poly.pdbx_seq_one_letter_code
_entity_poly.pdbx_strand_id
1 'polypeptide(L)'
;TSAGRTGQPATISLLSVAFDEARTESPGRILTKQLCALIRDAIEPLAPGRIARYDDEFEVRAFGDNVTKWGTSVVLIETGPWPAADPDPYLVRLNFVALMTSLDGLATGRVKQADRRRYETMPINETDLFYLLIRNATVIPGTGVAPFTADIGIVANRGVRVVDGRRETRMS
;
A
#
# COMPACT_ATOMS: atom_id res chain seq x y z
N THR A 1 -4.99 1.86 5.32
CA THR A 1 -4.51 2.82 4.31
C THR A 1 -5.44 2.88 3.11
N SER A 2 -5.43 3.98 2.37
CA SER A 2 -6.26 4.21 1.18
C SER A 2 -5.41 4.39 -0.07
N ALA A 3 -5.99 4.10 -1.24
CA ALA A 3 -5.39 4.41 -2.52
C ALA A 3 -5.67 5.90 -2.84
N GLY A 4 -4.81 6.78 -2.36
CA GLY A 4 -4.99 8.22 -2.42
C GLY A 4 -6.28 8.67 -1.74
N ARG A 5 -6.87 9.75 -2.22
CA ARG A 5 -8.11 10.33 -1.68
C ARG A 5 -9.39 9.67 -2.19
N THR A 6 -9.33 8.49 -2.77
CA THR A 6 -10.50 7.82 -3.34
C THR A 6 -11.45 7.25 -2.29
N GLY A 7 -11.02 7.12 -1.03
CA GLY A 7 -11.75 6.44 0.03
C GLY A 7 -11.78 4.92 -0.12
N GLN A 8 -11.11 4.38 -1.14
CA GLN A 8 -10.97 2.93 -1.33
C GLN A 8 -9.74 2.43 -0.58
N PRO A 9 -9.84 1.31 0.15
CA PRO A 9 -8.66 0.69 0.74
C PRO A 9 -7.62 0.33 -0.32
N ALA A 10 -6.35 0.61 -0.04
CA ALA A 10 -5.24 0.12 -0.85
C ALA A 10 -5.09 -1.39 -0.61
N THR A 11 -5.48 -2.19 -1.59
CA THR A 11 -5.39 -3.66 -1.52
C THR A 11 -4.00 -4.14 -1.92
N ILE A 12 -3.39 -3.50 -2.90
CA ILE A 12 -1.99 -3.73 -3.28
C ILE A 12 -1.28 -2.38 -3.28
N SER A 13 -0.18 -2.31 -2.55
CA SER A 13 0.72 -1.15 -2.59
C SER A 13 2.08 -1.58 -3.09
N LEU A 14 2.59 -0.86 -4.09
CA LEU A 14 3.85 -1.15 -4.77
C LEU A 14 4.90 -0.12 -4.38
N LEU A 15 6.12 -0.58 -4.16
CA LEU A 15 7.27 0.28 -3.88
C LEU A 15 8.48 -0.11 -4.73
N SER A 16 8.96 0.84 -5.52
CA SER A 16 10.31 0.83 -6.07
C SER A 16 11.24 1.43 -5.03
N VAL A 17 11.96 0.57 -4.30
CA VAL A 17 12.71 0.94 -3.11
C VAL A 17 13.83 1.94 -3.43
N ALA A 18 13.95 3.00 -2.62
CA ALA A 18 15.05 3.95 -2.68
C ALA A 18 16.31 3.36 -2.00
N PHE A 19 17.48 3.89 -2.32
CA PHE A 19 18.75 3.50 -1.71
C PHE A 19 19.46 4.67 -1.02
N ASP A 20 18.88 5.85 -1.10
CA ASP A 20 19.36 7.07 -0.45
C ASP A 20 18.22 8.05 -0.17
N GLU A 21 18.46 9.04 0.71
CA GLU A 21 17.52 10.09 1.07
C GLU A 21 17.12 11.00 -0.10
N ALA A 22 18.04 11.16 -1.07
CA ALA A 22 17.79 11.95 -2.28
C ALA A 22 16.85 11.24 -3.27
N ARG A 23 16.51 9.98 -3.00
CA ARG A 23 15.69 9.14 -3.91
C ARG A 23 16.28 9.09 -5.31
N THR A 24 17.60 8.99 -5.39
CA THR A 24 18.37 9.03 -6.63
C THR A 24 17.88 8.00 -7.64
N GLU A 25 17.73 8.40 -8.89
CA GLU A 25 17.41 7.49 -9.98
C GLU A 25 18.67 6.70 -10.36
N SER A 26 18.50 5.40 -10.50
CA SER A 26 19.53 4.48 -11.01
C SER A 26 18.93 3.55 -12.07
N PRO A 27 19.73 2.88 -12.89
CA PRO A 27 19.21 1.90 -13.83
C PRO A 27 18.39 0.80 -13.16
N GLY A 28 18.78 0.36 -11.96
CA GLY A 28 18.05 -0.61 -11.14
C GLY A 28 16.70 -0.05 -10.68
N ARG A 29 16.67 1.20 -10.22
CA ARG A 29 15.44 1.86 -9.76
C ARG A 29 14.48 2.14 -10.91
N ILE A 30 14.97 2.51 -12.07
CA ILE A 30 14.16 2.63 -13.29
C ILE A 30 13.53 1.29 -13.64
N LEU A 31 14.29 0.20 -13.59
CA LEU A 31 13.81 -1.15 -13.86
C LEU A 31 12.72 -1.57 -12.88
N THR A 32 12.87 -1.29 -11.57
CA THR A 32 11.84 -1.62 -10.57
C THR A 32 10.58 -0.78 -10.74
N LYS A 33 10.66 0.49 -11.11
CA LYS A 33 9.50 1.31 -11.48
C LYS A 33 8.76 0.76 -12.70
N GLN A 34 9.49 0.31 -13.71
CA GLN A 34 8.92 -0.36 -14.89
C GLN A 34 8.24 -1.68 -14.51
N LEU A 35 8.84 -2.46 -13.61
CA LEU A 35 8.25 -3.69 -13.10
C LEU A 35 6.96 -3.42 -12.31
N CYS A 36 6.96 -2.42 -11.42
CA CYS A 36 5.77 -1.97 -10.71
C CYS A 36 4.66 -1.53 -11.68
N ALA A 37 5.01 -0.87 -12.79
CA ALA A 37 4.04 -0.50 -13.81
C ALA A 37 3.40 -1.72 -14.48
N LEU A 38 4.17 -2.76 -14.82
CA LEU A 38 3.63 -4.02 -15.34
C LEU A 38 2.72 -4.72 -14.34
N ILE A 39 3.13 -4.81 -13.07
CA ILE A 39 2.33 -5.41 -12.00
C ILE A 39 1.01 -4.66 -11.86
N ARG A 40 1.08 -3.33 -11.79
CA ARG A 40 -0.10 -2.47 -11.74
C ARG A 40 -1.07 -2.77 -12.87
N ASP A 41 -0.60 -2.85 -14.10
CA ASP A 41 -1.43 -3.08 -15.28
C ASP A 41 -2.10 -4.46 -15.28
N ALA A 42 -1.43 -5.47 -14.74
CA ALA A 42 -1.99 -6.81 -14.60
C ALA A 42 -3.04 -6.91 -13.49
N ILE A 43 -2.89 -6.13 -12.41
CA ILE A 43 -3.77 -6.18 -11.24
C ILE A 43 -4.95 -5.22 -11.35
N GLU A 44 -4.82 -4.08 -12.04
CA GLU A 44 -5.87 -3.06 -12.13
C GLU A 44 -7.25 -3.60 -12.57
N PRO A 45 -7.35 -4.52 -13.56
CA PRO A 45 -8.64 -5.12 -13.92
C PRO A 45 -9.24 -6.01 -12.83
N LEU A 46 -8.41 -6.52 -11.91
CA LEU A 46 -8.82 -7.41 -10.82
C LEU A 46 -9.17 -6.64 -9.55
N ALA A 47 -8.51 -5.51 -9.30
CA ALA A 47 -8.70 -4.66 -8.13
C ALA A 47 -8.75 -3.18 -8.50
N PRO A 48 -9.76 -2.74 -9.30
CA PRO A 48 -9.81 -1.39 -9.84
C PRO A 48 -9.87 -0.34 -8.75
N GLY A 49 -8.98 0.67 -8.86
CA GLY A 49 -8.88 1.77 -7.91
C GLY A 49 -8.38 1.40 -6.51
N ARG A 50 -7.78 0.19 -6.36
CA ARG A 50 -7.28 -0.33 -5.08
C ARG A 50 -5.76 -0.57 -5.09
N ILE A 51 -5.07 -0.03 -6.09
CA ILE A 51 -3.62 -0.13 -6.19
C ILE A 51 -3.04 1.24 -5.86
N ALA A 52 -2.05 1.26 -4.98
CA ALA A 52 -1.38 2.47 -4.55
C ALA A 52 0.14 2.34 -4.69
N ARG A 53 0.81 3.47 -4.69
CA ARG A 53 2.25 3.56 -4.52
C ARG A 53 2.56 3.80 -3.05
N TYR A 54 3.42 2.96 -2.48
CA TYR A 54 3.91 3.17 -1.12
C TYR A 54 4.93 4.32 -1.08
N ASP A 55 5.11 4.95 0.08
CA ASP A 55 6.12 5.97 0.26
C ASP A 55 7.52 5.39 0.06
N ASP A 56 8.35 6.06 -0.73
CA ASP A 56 9.73 5.69 -1.06
C ASP A 56 10.77 6.46 -0.24
N GLU A 57 10.42 6.92 0.96
CA GLU A 57 11.37 7.49 1.91
C GLU A 57 12.40 6.43 2.32
N PHE A 58 13.69 6.83 2.25
CA PHE A 58 14.78 5.92 2.60
C PHE A 58 14.83 5.70 4.11
N GLU A 59 14.77 4.45 4.54
CA GLU A 59 14.90 4.06 5.95
C GLU A 59 16.16 3.19 6.15
N VAL A 60 17.14 3.74 6.79
CA VAL A 60 18.46 3.09 7.02
C VAL A 60 18.36 1.74 7.76
N ARG A 61 17.29 1.48 8.49
CA ARG A 61 17.05 0.21 9.19
C ARG A 61 16.22 -0.78 8.38
N ALA A 62 15.65 -0.36 7.25
CA ALA A 62 14.85 -1.23 6.42
C ALA A 62 15.74 -2.17 5.59
N PHE A 63 15.38 -3.46 5.58
CA PHE A 63 16.14 -4.48 4.86
C PHE A 63 16.19 -4.22 3.35
N GLY A 64 15.04 -3.90 2.73
CA GLY A 64 14.93 -3.64 1.30
C GLY A 64 15.79 -2.48 0.82
N ASP A 65 15.83 -1.40 1.61
CA ASP A 65 16.60 -0.18 1.34
C ASP A 65 18.10 -0.48 1.36
N ASN A 66 18.56 -1.24 2.35
CA ASN A 66 19.97 -1.65 2.42
C ASN A 66 20.35 -2.60 1.28
N VAL A 67 19.50 -3.55 0.94
CA VAL A 67 19.73 -4.46 -0.20
C VAL A 67 19.81 -3.67 -1.51
N THR A 68 18.94 -2.65 -1.68
CA THR A 68 18.99 -1.75 -2.84
C THR A 68 20.26 -0.93 -2.85
N LYS A 69 20.71 -0.41 -1.69
CA LYS A 69 21.97 0.31 -1.53
C LYS A 69 23.18 -0.56 -1.89
N TRP A 70 23.11 -1.85 -1.67
CA TRP A 70 24.17 -2.82 -2.06
C TRP A 70 24.13 -3.19 -3.54
N GLY A 71 23.21 -2.63 -4.31
CA GLY A 71 23.14 -2.78 -5.78
C GLY A 71 22.13 -3.79 -6.28
N THR A 72 21.29 -4.38 -5.41
CA THR A 72 20.21 -5.28 -5.83
C THR A 72 18.91 -4.50 -6.01
N SER A 73 18.28 -4.63 -7.17
CA SER A 73 16.98 -4.00 -7.44
C SER A 73 15.88 -4.67 -6.61
N VAL A 74 15.13 -3.90 -5.82
CA VAL A 74 14.08 -4.41 -4.92
C VAL A 74 12.74 -3.78 -5.25
N VAL A 75 11.71 -4.61 -5.34
CA VAL A 75 10.30 -4.21 -5.33
C VAL A 75 9.64 -4.76 -4.08
N LEU A 76 8.97 -3.92 -3.32
CA LEU A 76 8.10 -4.34 -2.23
C LEU A 76 6.65 -4.35 -2.72
N ILE A 77 5.92 -5.42 -2.36
CA ILE A 77 4.49 -5.54 -2.56
C ILE A 77 3.84 -5.70 -1.19
N GLU A 78 3.05 -4.72 -0.79
CA GLU A 78 2.25 -4.81 0.42
C GLU A 78 0.80 -5.15 0.09
N THR A 79 0.22 -6.03 0.88
CA THR A 79 -1.15 -6.51 0.70
C THR A 79 -2.03 -5.97 1.82
N GLY A 80 -3.01 -5.17 1.44
CA GLY A 80 -4.02 -4.58 2.32
C GLY A 80 -5.35 -5.37 2.30
N PRO A 81 -6.42 -4.78 2.85
CA PRO A 81 -7.70 -5.44 2.98
C PRO A 81 -8.42 -5.63 1.63
N TRP A 82 -9.24 -6.66 1.55
CA TRP A 82 -10.22 -6.89 0.49
C TRP A 82 -11.64 -6.98 1.07
N PRO A 83 -12.66 -6.36 0.46
CA PRO A 83 -14.01 -6.31 1.00
C PRO A 83 -14.79 -7.60 0.70
N ALA A 84 -14.40 -8.70 1.34
CA ALA A 84 -15.09 -9.99 1.29
C ALA A 84 -15.14 -10.61 2.69
N ALA A 85 -16.07 -11.57 2.89
CA ALA A 85 -16.15 -12.32 4.14
C ALA A 85 -14.92 -13.20 4.38
N ASP A 86 -14.37 -13.77 3.31
CA ASP A 86 -13.10 -14.49 3.28
C ASP A 86 -12.20 -13.89 2.20
N PRO A 87 -11.34 -12.91 2.55
CA PRO A 87 -10.51 -12.19 1.59
C PRO A 87 -9.28 -12.97 1.15
N ASP A 88 -8.78 -13.91 1.95
CA ASP A 88 -7.47 -14.52 1.79
C ASP A 88 -7.26 -15.18 0.42
N PRO A 89 -8.21 -16.00 -0.13
CA PRO A 89 -8.01 -16.62 -1.43
C PRO A 89 -7.84 -15.60 -2.56
N TYR A 90 -8.55 -14.47 -2.49
CA TYR A 90 -8.45 -13.43 -3.50
C TYR A 90 -7.14 -12.65 -3.39
N LEU A 91 -6.72 -12.35 -2.18
CA LEU A 91 -5.44 -11.69 -1.91
C LEU A 91 -4.25 -12.54 -2.38
N VAL A 92 -4.29 -13.85 -2.12
CA VAL A 92 -3.30 -14.81 -2.65
C VAL A 92 -3.29 -14.78 -4.18
N ARG A 93 -4.46 -14.77 -4.83
CA ARG A 93 -4.56 -14.67 -6.30
C ARG A 93 -3.91 -13.38 -6.83
N LEU A 94 -4.17 -12.22 -6.22
CA LEU A 94 -3.58 -10.95 -6.64
C LEU A 94 -2.04 -10.99 -6.55
N ASN A 95 -1.51 -11.50 -5.45
CA ASN A 95 -0.07 -11.65 -5.26
C ASN A 95 0.54 -12.65 -6.25
N PHE A 96 -0.15 -13.75 -6.52
CA PHE A 96 0.28 -14.73 -7.54
C PHE A 96 0.37 -14.09 -8.93
N VAL A 97 -0.66 -13.30 -9.32
CA VAL A 97 -0.63 -12.54 -10.60
C VAL A 97 0.54 -11.57 -10.63
N ALA A 98 0.79 -10.85 -9.53
CA ALA A 98 1.94 -9.93 -9.44
C ALA A 98 3.27 -10.65 -9.65
N LEU A 99 3.49 -11.78 -8.96
CA LEU A 99 4.71 -12.58 -9.09
C LEU A 99 4.87 -13.16 -10.49
N MET A 100 3.83 -13.76 -11.06
CA MET A 100 3.89 -14.33 -12.41
C MET A 100 4.13 -13.26 -13.48
N THR A 101 3.51 -12.10 -13.34
CA THR A 101 3.75 -10.94 -14.22
C THR A 101 5.20 -10.47 -14.13
N SER A 102 5.77 -10.46 -12.92
CA SER A 102 7.15 -10.07 -12.69
C SER A 102 8.12 -11.03 -13.35
N LEU A 103 7.96 -12.33 -13.13
CA LEU A 103 8.81 -13.38 -13.68
C LEU A 103 8.74 -13.39 -15.22
N ASP A 104 7.54 -13.34 -15.79
CA ASP A 104 7.35 -13.32 -17.23
C ASP A 104 7.90 -12.01 -17.85
N GLY A 105 7.64 -10.86 -17.23
CA GLY A 105 8.15 -9.57 -17.67
C GLY A 105 9.67 -9.49 -17.70
N LEU A 106 10.33 -10.09 -16.71
CA LEU A 106 11.79 -10.18 -16.65
C LEU A 106 12.34 -11.19 -17.69
N ALA A 107 11.75 -12.38 -17.76
CA ALA A 107 12.20 -13.44 -18.66
C ALA A 107 12.06 -13.05 -20.15
N THR A 108 11.00 -12.34 -20.50
CA THR A 108 10.71 -11.91 -21.89
C THR A 108 11.32 -10.54 -22.23
N GLY A 109 11.84 -9.80 -21.25
CA GLY A 109 12.35 -8.44 -21.42
C GLY A 109 11.25 -7.38 -21.57
N ARG A 110 9.96 -7.73 -21.44
CA ARG A 110 8.84 -6.78 -21.52
C ARG A 110 8.92 -5.66 -20.48
N VAL A 111 9.57 -5.93 -19.35
CA VAL A 111 9.77 -4.94 -18.29
C VAL A 111 10.45 -3.67 -18.83
N LYS A 112 11.40 -3.78 -19.76
CA LYS A 112 12.14 -2.63 -20.34
C LYS A 112 11.27 -1.76 -21.25
N GLN A 113 10.12 -2.27 -21.68
CA GLN A 113 9.19 -1.56 -22.57
C GLN A 113 8.04 -0.89 -21.78
N ALA A 114 7.91 -1.21 -20.48
CA ALA A 114 6.88 -0.63 -19.64
C ALA A 114 7.13 0.85 -19.36
N ASP A 115 6.06 1.65 -19.47
CA ASP A 115 6.12 3.08 -19.13
C ASP A 115 6.12 3.27 -17.62
N ARG A 116 7.30 3.64 -17.07
CA ARG A 116 7.48 3.89 -15.63
C ARG A 116 6.55 4.97 -15.08
N ARG A 117 6.06 5.90 -15.92
CA ARG A 117 5.11 6.94 -15.48
C ARG A 117 3.83 6.34 -14.94
N ARG A 118 3.45 5.13 -15.37
CA ARG A 118 2.29 4.42 -14.84
C ARG A 118 2.45 4.02 -13.37
N TYR A 119 3.68 3.82 -12.91
CA TYR A 119 4.01 3.70 -11.49
C TYR A 119 4.03 5.07 -10.81
N GLU A 120 4.72 6.04 -11.39
CA GLU A 120 4.94 7.36 -10.80
C GLU A 120 3.62 8.15 -10.59
N THR A 121 2.61 7.88 -11.42
CA THR A 121 1.28 8.51 -11.34
C THR A 121 0.26 7.72 -10.53
N MET A 122 0.63 6.58 -9.94
CA MET A 122 -0.27 5.87 -9.02
C MET A 122 -0.61 6.73 -7.80
N PRO A 123 -1.84 6.61 -7.28
CA PRO A 123 -2.19 7.26 -6.02
C PRO A 123 -1.25 6.81 -4.91
N ILE A 124 -0.88 7.74 -4.02
CA ILE A 124 -0.06 7.42 -2.85
C ILE A 124 -0.91 6.65 -1.85
N ASN A 125 -0.27 5.72 -1.14
CA ASN A 125 -0.88 5.00 -0.04
C ASN A 125 -1.00 5.92 1.18
N GLU A 126 -2.22 6.39 1.49
CA GLU A 126 -2.49 7.35 2.56
C GLU A 126 -3.18 6.69 3.76
N THR A 127 -3.07 7.32 4.93
CA THR A 127 -3.65 6.82 6.19
C THR A 127 -5.01 7.41 6.52
N ASP A 128 -5.70 7.98 5.54
CA ASP A 128 -6.92 8.81 5.69
C ASP A 128 -8.23 8.03 5.82
N LEU A 129 -8.17 6.71 6.03
CA LEU A 129 -9.36 5.90 6.25
C LEU A 129 -9.70 5.84 7.74
N PHE A 130 -10.79 6.50 8.10
CA PHE A 130 -11.40 6.38 9.42
C PHE A 130 -12.58 5.40 9.39
N TYR A 131 -12.75 4.66 10.47
CA TYR A 131 -13.95 3.83 10.67
C TYR A 131 -15.21 4.71 10.82
N LEU A 132 -15.04 5.83 11.53
CA LEU A 132 -16.06 6.85 11.70
C LEU A 132 -15.40 8.23 11.66
N LEU A 133 -15.94 9.13 10.86
CA LEU A 133 -15.55 10.53 10.83
C LEU A 133 -16.71 11.39 11.33
N ILE A 134 -16.52 12.05 12.47
CA ILE A 134 -17.45 13.00 13.04
C ILE A 134 -16.97 14.40 12.66
N ARG A 135 -17.73 15.12 11.85
CA ARG A 135 -17.36 16.47 11.41
C ARG A 135 -17.97 17.53 12.30
N ASN A 136 -17.25 18.64 12.48
CA ASN A 136 -17.68 19.80 13.27
C ASN A 136 -18.13 19.44 14.69
N ALA A 137 -17.48 18.48 15.34
CA ALA A 137 -17.79 18.09 16.69
C ALA A 137 -17.35 19.19 17.68
N THR A 138 -18.21 19.51 18.65
CA THR A 138 -17.79 20.34 19.77
C THR A 138 -17.04 19.47 20.77
N VAL A 139 -15.75 19.69 20.90
CA VAL A 139 -14.89 18.98 21.86
C VAL A 139 -14.86 19.75 23.17
N ILE A 140 -15.17 19.07 24.26
CA ILE A 140 -15.11 19.60 25.63
C ILE A 140 -13.97 18.89 26.37
N PRO A 141 -12.76 19.47 26.44
CA PRO A 141 -11.57 18.77 26.94
C PRO A 141 -11.53 18.61 28.48
N GLY A 142 -12.49 19.16 29.19
CA GLY A 142 -12.53 19.12 30.67
C GLY A 142 -12.28 20.49 31.32
N THR A 143 -12.05 20.48 32.63
CA THR A 143 -11.90 21.72 33.43
C THR A 143 -10.70 22.55 32.98
N GLY A 144 -10.94 23.82 32.71
CA GLY A 144 -9.89 24.82 32.43
C GLY A 144 -9.54 25.00 30.96
N VAL A 145 -10.11 24.22 30.05
CA VAL A 145 -9.91 24.39 28.60
C VAL A 145 -11.23 24.75 27.95
N ALA A 146 -11.22 25.81 27.14
CA ALA A 146 -12.42 26.24 26.41
C ALA A 146 -12.82 25.17 25.37
N PRO A 147 -14.12 24.94 25.17
CA PRO A 147 -14.60 24.11 24.08
C PRO A 147 -14.12 24.63 22.73
N PHE A 148 -13.81 23.69 21.81
CA PHE A 148 -13.45 24.02 20.43
C PHE A 148 -14.11 23.09 19.45
N THR A 149 -14.17 23.48 18.19
CA THR A 149 -14.73 22.65 17.10
C THR A 149 -13.60 21.95 16.35
N ALA A 150 -13.76 20.63 16.14
CA ALA A 150 -12.81 19.83 15.37
C ALA A 150 -13.51 18.68 14.64
N ASP A 151 -12.87 18.18 13.59
CA ASP A 151 -13.21 16.90 13.01
C ASP A 151 -12.52 15.79 13.80
N ILE A 152 -13.26 14.72 14.14
CA ILE A 152 -12.76 13.60 14.93
C ILE A 152 -12.79 12.35 14.06
N GLY A 153 -11.59 11.81 13.73
CA GLY A 153 -11.44 10.53 13.06
C GLY A 153 -11.25 9.39 14.07
N ILE A 154 -12.12 8.38 14.01
CA ILE A 154 -12.01 7.17 14.81
C ILE A 154 -11.44 6.06 13.92
N VAL A 155 -10.27 5.53 14.30
CA VAL A 155 -9.65 4.36 13.66
C VAL A 155 -10.04 3.13 14.47
N ALA A 156 -10.59 2.13 13.80
CA ALA A 156 -10.92 0.85 14.43
C ALA A 156 -10.04 -0.25 13.84
N ASN A 157 -9.35 -0.96 14.69
CA ASN A 157 -8.57 -2.14 14.29
C ASN A 157 -9.43 -3.40 14.43
N ARG A 158 -9.49 -4.20 13.36
CA ARG A 158 -10.07 -5.53 13.43
C ARG A 158 -9.02 -6.52 13.93
N GLY A 159 -9.20 -7.02 15.14
CA GLY A 159 -8.45 -8.16 15.65
C GLY A 159 -9.25 -9.44 15.46
N VAL A 160 -8.61 -10.52 15.00
CA VAL A 160 -9.21 -11.86 15.02
C VAL A 160 -8.66 -12.61 16.22
N ARG A 161 -9.53 -13.06 17.11
CA ARG A 161 -9.18 -13.93 18.24
C ARG A 161 -9.84 -15.28 18.02
N VAL A 162 -9.11 -16.35 18.33
CA VAL A 162 -9.69 -17.70 18.37
C VAL A 162 -10.14 -17.96 19.81
N VAL A 163 -11.43 -18.13 20.02
CA VAL A 163 -12.02 -18.51 21.30
C VAL A 163 -12.77 -19.83 21.08
N ASP A 164 -12.41 -20.84 21.85
CA ASP A 164 -13.00 -22.20 21.76
C ASP A 164 -13.03 -22.77 20.34
N GLY A 165 -11.93 -22.56 19.57
CA GLY A 165 -11.80 -23.03 18.19
C GLY A 165 -12.62 -22.23 17.17
N ARG A 166 -13.32 -21.17 17.57
CA ARG A 166 -14.07 -20.26 16.66
C ARG A 166 -13.34 -18.94 16.49
N ARG A 167 -13.33 -18.45 15.25
CA ARG A 167 -12.80 -17.11 14.93
C ARG A 167 -13.83 -16.07 15.35
N GLU A 168 -13.48 -15.23 16.30
CA GLU A 168 -14.25 -14.02 16.66
C GLU A 168 -13.51 -12.77 16.18
N THR A 169 -14.23 -11.91 15.47
CA THR A 169 -13.73 -10.58 15.10
C THR A 169 -14.06 -9.60 16.21
N ARG A 170 -13.06 -8.99 16.79
CA ARG A 170 -13.22 -7.86 17.71
C ARG A 170 -12.77 -6.58 17.04
N MET A 171 -13.48 -5.49 17.34
CA MET A 171 -13.07 -4.12 17.02
C MET A 171 -12.48 -3.51 18.29
N SER A 172 -11.30 -2.93 18.18
CA SER A 172 -10.61 -2.18 19.25
C SER A 172 -10.23 -0.79 18.74
#